data_462814319e6331fd7ace113734a374ad
#
_entry.id   462814319e6331fd7ace113734a374ad
#
_cell.length_a   1.000
_cell.length_b   1.000
_cell.length_c   1.000
_cell.angle_alpha   90.00
_cell.angle_beta   90.00
_cell.angle_gamma   90.00
#
_symmetry.space_group_name_H-M   'P 1'
#
loop_
_entity.id
_entity.type
_entity.pdbx_description
1 polymer ?
#
loop_
_entity_poly.entity_id
_entity_poly.type
_entity_poly.pdbx_seq_one_letter_code
_entity_poly.pdbx_strand_id
1 'polypeptide(L)'
;MAAGRLSPTRRRTLGRMTEPDSPAPVPDAQLPGGALMRLVRPDDAPALLAAYRRNAAHLAPTEPRRGERFLTLEGQAERIAGQLREWEAGRAVPWVLDGSHVPGAPPVLGTLTFTGIVRGPLLSASVGYWVDGEHTGRGLAGQALAQAVAYARDALGLHRLEAGTLLDNTASQRVLLRAGFTWYGTAPDYLHIAGAWRDHHRYQLILGEVEPRP
;
A
#
# COMPACT_ATOMS: atom_id res chain seq x y z
N MET A 1 29.97 61.87 25.28
CA MET A 1 30.34 61.01 24.09
C MET A 1 30.32 59.56 24.52
N ALA A 2 29.25 58.82 24.17
CA ALA A 2 29.15 57.41 24.48
C ALA A 2 29.02 56.67 23.14
N ALA A 3 30.06 55.87 22.81
CA ALA A 3 30.13 55.09 21.60
C ALA A 3 29.29 53.82 21.75
N GLY A 4 28.20 53.71 21.01
CA GLY A 4 27.37 52.50 20.93
C GLY A 4 28.10 51.39 20.17
N ARG A 5 28.28 50.24 20.85
CA ARG A 5 28.78 49.01 20.24
C ARG A 5 27.63 48.32 19.48
N LEU A 6 27.77 48.18 18.17
CA LEU A 6 26.93 47.36 17.35
C LEU A 6 27.26 45.88 17.59
N SER A 7 26.27 45.10 18.05
CA SER A 7 26.37 43.64 18.18
C SER A 7 26.35 42.95 16.80
N PRO A 8 27.15 41.91 16.57
CA PRO A 8 27.17 41.20 15.29
C PRO A 8 25.89 40.36 15.13
N THR A 9 25.21 40.57 14.01
CA THR A 9 24.07 39.79 13.53
C THR A 9 24.45 38.33 13.38
N ARG A 10 23.84 37.44 14.14
CA ARG A 10 23.97 35.99 13.99
C ARG A 10 23.48 35.60 12.57
N ARG A 11 24.39 35.14 11.74
CA ARG A 11 24.05 34.44 10.50
C ARG A 11 23.27 33.17 10.86
N ARG A 12 21.98 33.14 10.51
CA ARG A 12 21.19 31.92 10.52
C ARG A 12 21.81 30.96 9.49
N THR A 13 22.48 29.92 9.97
CA THR A 13 22.89 28.79 9.14
C THR A 13 21.61 28.18 8.57
N LEU A 14 21.43 28.27 7.25
CA LEU A 14 20.42 27.51 6.53
C LEU A 14 20.63 26.05 6.88
N GLY A 15 19.64 25.45 7.53
CA GLY A 15 19.65 24.04 7.89
C GLY A 15 19.93 23.22 6.63
N ARG A 16 20.87 22.30 6.76
CA ARG A 16 21.18 21.28 5.77
C ARG A 16 19.85 20.66 5.32
N MET A 17 19.50 20.78 4.03
CA MET A 17 18.44 19.97 3.45
C MET A 17 18.83 18.52 3.72
N THR A 18 18.08 17.85 4.59
CA THR A 18 18.23 16.41 4.82
C THR A 18 17.91 15.74 3.49
N GLU A 19 18.84 14.95 3.01
CA GLU A 19 18.59 14.01 1.90
C GLU A 19 17.28 13.25 2.21
N PRO A 20 16.46 12.91 1.19
CA PRO A 20 15.27 12.12 1.44
C PRO A 20 15.71 10.85 2.18
N ASP A 21 15.20 10.65 3.40
CA ASP A 21 15.46 9.46 4.20
C ASP A 21 15.24 8.23 3.32
N SER A 22 16.25 7.37 3.23
CA SER A 22 16.10 6.07 2.56
C SER A 22 14.82 5.40 3.04
N PRO A 23 14.05 4.75 2.15
CA PRO A 23 12.79 4.14 2.56
C PRO A 23 13.03 3.17 3.72
N ALA A 24 12.11 3.20 4.70
CA ALA A 24 12.20 2.29 5.83
C ALA A 24 12.28 0.84 5.33
N PRO A 25 13.17 0.00 5.88
CA PRO A 25 13.30 -1.38 5.46
C PRO A 25 11.97 -2.10 5.63
N VAL A 26 11.59 -2.90 4.62
CA VAL A 26 10.37 -3.70 4.62
C VAL A 26 10.74 -5.13 5.01
N PRO A 27 10.54 -5.54 6.26
CA PRO A 27 10.85 -6.91 6.68
C PRO A 27 9.88 -7.90 6.06
N ASP A 28 10.37 -9.08 5.74
CA ASP A 28 9.53 -10.21 5.38
C ASP A 28 8.69 -10.64 6.60
N ALA A 29 7.40 -10.87 6.42
CA ALA A 29 6.49 -11.29 7.48
C ALA A 29 5.83 -12.63 7.15
N GLN A 30 5.93 -13.58 8.09
CA GLN A 30 5.24 -14.85 7.97
C GLN A 30 3.74 -14.65 8.13
N LEU A 31 2.99 -15.25 7.21
CA LEU A 31 1.54 -15.31 7.24
C LEU A 31 1.09 -16.74 7.55
N PRO A 32 -0.12 -16.95 8.08
CA PRO A 32 -0.63 -18.28 8.32
C PRO A 32 -0.70 -19.15 7.08
N GLY A 33 -0.54 -20.42 7.28
CA GLY A 33 -0.47 -21.41 6.20
C GLY A 33 0.88 -21.44 5.50
N GLY A 34 1.91 -20.70 5.99
CA GLY A 34 3.26 -20.73 5.43
C GLY A 34 3.52 -19.71 4.30
N ALA A 35 2.53 -18.87 3.98
CA ALA A 35 2.75 -17.78 3.03
C ALA A 35 3.66 -16.70 3.63
N LEU A 36 4.34 -15.94 2.77
CA LEU A 36 5.23 -14.86 3.16
C LEU A 36 4.75 -13.53 2.55
N MET A 37 4.63 -12.50 3.36
CA MET A 37 4.42 -11.14 2.86
C MET A 37 5.78 -10.46 2.76
N ARG A 38 6.18 -10.06 1.57
CA ARG A 38 7.48 -9.44 1.30
C ARG A 38 7.37 -8.32 0.26
N LEU A 39 8.36 -7.46 0.22
CA LEU A 39 8.46 -6.46 -0.84
C LEU A 39 8.49 -7.15 -2.21
N VAL A 40 7.83 -6.55 -3.20
CA VAL A 40 7.91 -7.01 -4.59
C VAL A 40 9.34 -6.94 -5.12
N ARG A 41 9.73 -7.88 -5.97
CA ARG A 41 11.06 -7.95 -6.60
C ARG A 41 10.93 -7.93 -8.12
N PRO A 42 11.96 -7.49 -8.86
CA PRO A 42 11.93 -7.48 -10.33
C PRO A 42 11.64 -8.86 -10.93
N ASP A 43 12.11 -9.93 -10.32
CA ASP A 43 11.93 -11.32 -10.74
C ASP A 43 10.53 -11.88 -10.44
N ASP A 44 9.65 -11.13 -9.77
CA ASP A 44 8.24 -11.53 -9.58
C ASP A 44 7.39 -11.36 -10.85
N ALA A 45 7.88 -10.69 -11.89
CA ALA A 45 7.08 -10.37 -13.08
C ALA A 45 6.40 -11.60 -13.73
N PRO A 46 7.07 -12.74 -13.93
CA PRO A 46 6.42 -13.94 -14.47
C PRO A 46 5.33 -14.50 -13.55
N ALA A 47 5.59 -14.54 -12.25
CA ALA A 47 4.65 -15.07 -11.26
C ALA A 47 3.42 -14.17 -11.09
N LEU A 48 3.60 -12.85 -11.10
CA LEU A 48 2.51 -11.88 -11.08
C LEU A 48 1.67 -11.94 -12.35
N LEU A 49 2.30 -12.05 -13.53
CA LEU A 49 1.57 -12.25 -14.78
C LEU A 49 0.70 -13.50 -14.73
N ALA A 50 1.26 -14.63 -14.29
CA ALA A 50 0.51 -15.87 -14.13
C ALA A 50 -0.66 -15.72 -13.14
N ALA A 51 -0.44 -15.02 -12.02
CA ALA A 51 -1.46 -14.76 -11.01
C ALA A 51 -2.59 -13.87 -11.56
N TYR A 52 -2.30 -12.78 -12.26
CA TYR A 52 -3.33 -11.93 -12.87
C TYR A 52 -4.13 -12.65 -13.97
N ARG A 53 -3.47 -13.47 -14.79
CA ARG A 53 -4.18 -14.30 -15.79
C ARG A 53 -5.10 -15.31 -15.15
N ARG A 54 -4.64 -16.04 -14.13
CA ARG A 54 -5.44 -17.03 -13.38
C ARG A 54 -6.64 -16.39 -12.70
N ASN A 55 -6.47 -15.20 -12.16
CA ASN A 55 -7.49 -14.47 -11.40
C ASN A 55 -8.30 -13.47 -12.25
N ALA A 56 -8.17 -13.47 -13.57
CA ALA A 56 -8.78 -12.45 -14.42
C ALA A 56 -10.30 -12.32 -14.20
N ALA A 57 -11.03 -13.44 -14.16
CA ALA A 57 -12.47 -13.45 -13.92
C ALA A 57 -12.82 -13.01 -12.48
N HIS A 58 -12.02 -13.42 -11.49
CA HIS A 58 -12.21 -13.07 -10.09
C HIS A 58 -12.01 -11.57 -9.82
N LEU A 59 -11.02 -10.96 -10.48
CA LEU A 59 -10.65 -9.56 -10.28
C LEU A 59 -11.47 -8.58 -11.15
N ALA A 60 -11.98 -9.04 -12.29
CA ALA A 60 -12.67 -8.17 -13.25
C ALA A 60 -13.78 -7.27 -12.66
N PRO A 61 -14.60 -7.71 -11.69
CA PRO A 61 -15.64 -6.86 -11.11
C PRO A 61 -15.10 -5.74 -10.20
N THR A 62 -13.90 -5.90 -9.63
CA THR A 62 -13.36 -5.05 -8.57
C THR A 62 -12.11 -4.26 -8.97
N GLU A 63 -11.56 -4.52 -10.16
CA GLU A 63 -10.35 -3.90 -10.67
C GLU A 63 -10.66 -2.93 -11.84
N PRO A 64 -9.82 -1.91 -12.04
CA PRO A 64 -9.85 -1.12 -13.27
C PRO A 64 -9.65 -2.01 -14.50
N ARG A 65 -10.28 -1.66 -15.62
CA ARG A 65 -9.94 -2.29 -16.89
C ARG A 65 -8.49 -1.99 -17.24
N ARG A 66 -7.73 -3.04 -17.46
CA ARG A 66 -6.30 -2.95 -17.80
C ARG A 66 -6.13 -3.03 -19.32
N GLY A 67 -5.21 -2.25 -19.88
CA GLY A 67 -4.82 -2.39 -21.29
C GLY A 67 -4.10 -3.72 -21.54
N GLU A 68 -4.02 -4.14 -22.79
CA GLU A 68 -3.42 -5.43 -23.21
C GLU A 68 -1.99 -5.60 -22.68
N ARG A 69 -1.20 -4.52 -22.64
CA ARG A 69 0.18 -4.51 -22.12
C ARG A 69 0.28 -4.99 -20.69
N PHE A 70 -0.77 -4.78 -19.86
CA PHE A 70 -0.77 -5.23 -18.46
C PHE A 70 -0.64 -6.76 -18.32
N LEU A 71 -1.17 -7.52 -19.28
CA LEU A 71 -1.10 -8.98 -19.31
C LEU A 71 0.07 -9.51 -20.16
N THR A 72 1.16 -8.73 -20.27
CA THR A 72 2.44 -9.15 -20.86
C THR A 72 3.54 -9.16 -19.79
N LEU A 73 4.63 -9.90 -20.08
CA LEU A 73 5.78 -9.96 -19.17
C LEU A 73 6.43 -8.58 -19.02
N GLU A 74 6.60 -7.86 -20.13
CA GLU A 74 7.16 -6.52 -20.16
C GLU A 74 6.30 -5.54 -19.36
N GLY A 75 4.98 -5.61 -19.51
CA GLY A 75 4.05 -4.76 -18.76
C GLY A 75 4.10 -5.00 -17.26
N GLN A 76 4.25 -6.26 -16.80
CA GLN A 76 4.44 -6.55 -15.38
C GLN A 76 5.82 -6.10 -14.88
N ALA A 77 6.88 -6.28 -15.66
CA ALA A 77 8.22 -5.80 -15.30
C ALA A 77 8.25 -4.27 -15.16
N GLU A 78 7.66 -3.53 -16.10
CA GLU A 78 7.54 -2.06 -16.03
C GLU A 78 6.70 -1.61 -14.82
N ARG A 79 5.61 -2.31 -14.54
CA ARG A 79 4.76 -2.03 -13.38
C ARG A 79 5.55 -2.20 -12.08
N ILE A 80 6.29 -3.31 -11.92
CA ILE A 80 7.13 -3.57 -10.75
C ILE A 80 8.21 -2.49 -10.63
N ALA A 81 8.90 -2.18 -11.72
CA ALA A 81 9.92 -1.12 -11.71
C ALA A 81 9.32 0.24 -11.30
N GLY A 82 8.10 0.56 -11.76
CA GLY A 82 7.37 1.75 -11.32
C GLY A 82 7.05 1.73 -9.83
N GLN A 83 6.57 0.61 -9.31
CA GLN A 83 6.25 0.44 -7.90
C GLN A 83 7.49 0.56 -7.00
N LEU A 84 8.63 0.00 -7.43
CA LEU A 84 9.89 0.10 -6.69
C LEU A 84 10.41 1.55 -6.67
N ARG A 85 10.31 2.29 -7.77
CA ARG A 85 10.65 3.73 -7.78
C ARG A 85 9.76 4.54 -6.81
N GLU A 86 8.45 4.24 -6.74
CA GLU A 86 7.57 4.89 -5.77
C GLU A 86 7.91 4.52 -4.33
N TRP A 87 8.34 3.28 -4.09
CA TRP A 87 8.84 2.84 -2.79
C TRP A 87 10.16 3.53 -2.41
N GLU A 88 11.14 3.57 -3.31
CA GLU A 88 12.40 4.29 -3.11
C GLU A 88 12.20 5.77 -2.81
N ALA A 89 11.17 6.37 -3.41
CA ALA A 89 10.77 7.74 -3.17
C ALA A 89 9.89 7.92 -1.90
N GLY A 90 9.64 6.87 -1.13
CA GLY A 90 8.84 6.91 0.10
C GLY A 90 7.34 7.17 -0.13
N ARG A 91 6.82 6.99 -1.35
CA ARG A 91 5.42 7.27 -1.71
C ARG A 91 4.51 6.05 -1.78
N ALA A 92 5.09 4.85 -1.79
CA ALA A 92 4.34 3.59 -1.84
C ALA A 92 5.09 2.48 -1.10
N VAL A 93 4.39 1.39 -0.77
CA VAL A 93 5.02 0.13 -0.36
C VAL A 93 4.27 -1.01 -1.04
N PRO A 94 4.87 -1.66 -2.06
CA PRO A 94 4.26 -2.77 -2.78
C PRO A 94 4.69 -4.11 -2.21
N TRP A 95 3.76 -4.88 -1.64
CA TRP A 95 3.99 -6.24 -1.17
C TRP A 95 3.41 -7.29 -2.12
N VAL A 96 4.08 -8.43 -2.17
CA VAL A 96 3.59 -9.69 -2.71
C VAL A 96 3.27 -10.63 -1.55
N LEU A 97 2.16 -11.34 -1.66
CA LEU A 97 1.83 -12.48 -0.80
C LEU A 97 2.37 -13.74 -1.50
N ASP A 98 3.56 -14.15 -1.07
CA ASP A 98 4.33 -15.23 -1.68
C ASP A 98 3.87 -16.58 -1.13
N GLY A 99 3.40 -17.44 -2.03
CA GLY A 99 2.95 -18.79 -1.71
C GLY A 99 3.97 -19.88 -2.02
N SER A 100 5.19 -19.53 -2.45
CA SER A 100 6.20 -20.50 -2.90
C SER A 100 6.57 -21.57 -1.86
N HIS A 101 6.35 -21.27 -0.58
CA HIS A 101 6.60 -22.19 0.54
C HIS A 101 5.34 -22.93 1.00
N VAL A 102 4.20 -22.69 0.37
CA VAL A 102 2.93 -23.35 0.71
C VAL A 102 2.72 -24.54 -0.22
N PRO A 103 2.65 -25.78 0.27
CA PRO A 103 2.47 -26.94 -0.57
C PRO A 103 1.23 -26.83 -1.46
N GLY A 104 1.42 -26.99 -2.77
CA GLY A 104 0.34 -26.94 -3.77
C GLY A 104 -0.19 -25.54 -4.09
N ALA A 105 0.33 -24.49 -3.48
CA ALA A 105 -0.07 -23.13 -3.79
C ALA A 105 0.76 -22.53 -4.96
N PRO A 106 0.18 -21.57 -5.68
CA PRO A 106 0.94 -20.83 -6.68
C PRO A 106 1.94 -19.84 -6.02
N PRO A 107 3.01 -19.46 -6.73
CA PRO A 107 4.03 -18.55 -6.17
C PRO A 107 3.47 -17.21 -5.69
N VAL A 108 2.42 -16.69 -6.32
CA VAL A 108 1.76 -15.44 -5.90
C VAL A 108 0.32 -15.74 -5.52
N LEU A 109 -0.01 -15.47 -4.26
CA LEU A 109 -1.33 -15.59 -3.64
C LEU A 109 -2.09 -14.26 -3.59
N GLY A 110 -1.46 -13.16 -3.94
CA GLY A 110 -2.06 -11.83 -3.92
C GLY A 110 -1.03 -10.72 -3.80
N THR A 111 -1.52 -9.50 -3.69
CA THR A 111 -0.70 -8.32 -3.39
C THR A 111 -1.39 -7.44 -2.36
N LEU A 112 -0.60 -6.69 -1.62
CA LEU A 112 -1.06 -5.56 -0.81
C LEU A 112 -0.16 -4.37 -1.15
N THR A 113 -0.73 -3.17 -1.25
CA THR A 113 0.07 -1.99 -1.59
C THR A 113 -0.41 -0.80 -0.78
N PHE A 114 0.52 -0.07 -0.17
CA PHE A 114 0.27 1.30 0.21
C PHE A 114 0.59 2.22 -0.96
N THR A 115 -0.31 3.16 -1.22
CA THR A 115 -0.15 4.19 -2.24
C THR A 115 -0.43 5.56 -1.65
N GLY A 116 0.13 6.61 -2.26
CA GLY A 116 -0.11 7.97 -1.83
C GLY A 116 0.30 8.20 -0.38
N ILE A 117 1.50 7.74 0.01
CA ILE A 117 2.04 8.04 1.34
C ILE A 117 2.31 9.53 1.42
N VAL A 118 1.54 10.21 2.24
CA VAL A 118 1.63 11.66 2.46
C VAL A 118 2.22 11.91 3.83
N ARG A 119 3.25 12.76 3.86
CA ARG A 119 3.91 13.24 5.09
C ARG A 119 3.32 14.60 5.53
N GLY A 120 3.94 15.24 6.49
CA GLY A 120 3.47 16.50 7.06
C GLY A 120 2.17 16.34 7.85
N PRO A 121 1.24 17.31 7.80
CA PRO A 121 0.06 17.30 8.68
C PRO A 121 -0.91 16.13 8.48
N LEU A 122 -0.87 15.43 7.32
CA LEU A 122 -1.82 14.36 7.03
C LEU A 122 -1.33 12.99 7.52
N LEU A 123 -0.05 12.68 7.39
CA LEU A 123 0.59 11.41 7.80
C LEU A 123 -0.27 10.18 7.47
N SER A 124 -0.64 10.03 6.20
CA SER A 124 -1.56 8.97 5.79
C SER A 124 -1.11 8.22 4.54
N ALA A 125 -1.72 7.05 4.31
CA ALA A 125 -1.63 6.30 3.07
C ALA A 125 -2.97 5.61 2.75
N SER A 126 -3.18 5.31 1.47
CA SER A 126 -4.25 4.42 1.03
C SER A 126 -3.75 2.99 0.93
N VAL A 127 -4.56 2.01 1.35
CA VAL A 127 -4.27 0.58 1.21
C VAL A 127 -5.21 -0.06 0.21
N GLY A 128 -4.63 -0.84 -0.70
CA GLY A 128 -5.34 -1.71 -1.63
C GLY A 128 -4.76 -3.11 -1.63
N TYR A 129 -5.58 -4.13 -1.81
CA TYR A 129 -5.15 -5.53 -1.84
C TYR A 129 -6.08 -6.41 -2.65
N TRP A 130 -5.57 -7.53 -3.09
CA TRP A 130 -6.36 -8.64 -3.60
C TRP A 130 -5.71 -9.97 -3.19
N VAL A 131 -6.52 -11.01 -3.13
CA VAL A 131 -6.10 -12.40 -2.84
C VAL A 131 -6.63 -13.30 -3.92
N ASP A 132 -5.85 -14.30 -4.29
CA ASP A 132 -6.18 -15.35 -5.25
C ASP A 132 -7.55 -15.98 -4.92
N GLY A 133 -8.41 -16.12 -5.94
CA GLY A 133 -9.78 -16.57 -5.78
C GLY A 133 -9.91 -17.93 -5.09
N GLU A 134 -8.98 -18.85 -5.36
CA GLU A 134 -8.95 -20.19 -4.73
C GLU A 134 -8.43 -20.15 -3.28
N HIS A 135 -7.84 -19.01 -2.85
CA HIS A 135 -7.27 -18.82 -1.52
C HIS A 135 -8.04 -17.79 -0.68
N THR A 136 -9.21 -17.33 -1.16
CA THR A 136 -10.11 -16.48 -0.37
C THR A 136 -10.73 -17.22 0.82
N GLY A 137 -11.24 -16.47 1.81
CA GLY A 137 -11.91 -17.06 2.98
C GLY A 137 -10.97 -17.71 4.01
N ARG A 138 -9.67 -17.78 3.75
CA ARG A 138 -8.67 -18.40 4.64
C ARG A 138 -7.96 -17.40 5.57
N GLY A 139 -8.44 -16.16 5.63
CA GLY A 139 -7.88 -15.12 6.51
C GLY A 139 -6.62 -14.42 5.99
N LEU A 140 -6.11 -14.79 4.81
CA LEU A 140 -4.86 -14.27 4.26
C LEU A 140 -4.86 -12.75 4.12
N ALA A 141 -5.93 -12.16 3.55
CA ALA A 141 -6.05 -10.71 3.41
C ALA A 141 -6.04 -9.98 4.76
N GLY A 142 -6.78 -10.50 5.75
CA GLY A 142 -6.85 -9.89 7.08
C GLY A 142 -5.50 -9.89 7.80
N GLN A 143 -4.72 -10.94 7.63
CA GLN A 143 -3.41 -11.07 8.26
C GLN A 143 -2.35 -10.26 7.55
N ALA A 144 -2.35 -10.23 6.21
CA ALA A 144 -1.51 -9.32 5.45
C ALA A 144 -1.81 -7.85 5.82
N LEU A 145 -3.09 -7.50 5.96
CA LEU A 145 -3.49 -6.16 6.38
C LEU A 145 -3.02 -5.85 7.81
N ALA A 146 -3.09 -6.80 8.75
CA ALA A 146 -2.58 -6.61 10.11
C ALA A 146 -1.07 -6.33 10.15
N GLN A 147 -0.27 -7.06 9.35
CA GLN A 147 1.17 -6.79 9.18
C GLN A 147 1.42 -5.41 8.58
N ALA A 148 0.67 -5.05 7.54
CA ALA A 148 0.77 -3.74 6.92
C ALA A 148 0.41 -2.60 7.89
N VAL A 149 -0.64 -2.76 8.72
CA VAL A 149 -1.02 -1.80 9.75
C VAL A 149 0.09 -1.60 10.78
N ALA A 150 0.71 -2.69 11.26
CA ALA A 150 1.85 -2.61 12.17
C ALA A 150 3.03 -1.86 11.51
N TYR A 151 3.36 -2.19 10.26
CA TYR A 151 4.41 -1.50 9.52
C TYR A 151 4.11 0.00 9.32
N ALA A 152 2.86 0.36 9.01
CA ALA A 152 2.45 1.75 8.84
C ALA A 152 2.66 2.56 10.13
N ARG A 153 2.31 1.98 11.27
CA ARG A 153 2.45 2.60 12.59
C ARG A 153 3.91 2.67 13.03
N ASP A 154 4.60 1.52 13.04
CA ASP A 154 5.87 1.34 13.74
C ASP A 154 7.09 1.76 12.91
N ALA A 155 7.05 1.53 11.59
CA ALA A 155 8.15 1.84 10.68
C ALA A 155 7.94 3.13 9.88
N LEU A 156 6.72 3.38 9.42
CA LEU A 156 6.42 4.58 8.63
C LEU A 156 6.00 5.77 9.49
N GLY A 157 5.57 5.57 10.75
CA GLY A 157 5.06 6.62 11.61
C GLY A 157 3.85 7.33 11.00
N LEU A 158 2.94 6.59 10.38
CA LEU A 158 1.71 7.16 9.84
C LEU A 158 0.67 7.31 10.95
N HIS A 159 -0.12 8.36 10.85
CA HIS A 159 -1.26 8.60 11.73
C HIS A 159 -2.51 7.85 11.26
N ARG A 160 -2.67 7.66 9.95
CA ARG A 160 -3.92 7.21 9.35
C ARG A 160 -3.68 6.30 8.15
N LEU A 161 -4.51 5.26 8.04
CA LEU A 161 -4.70 4.50 6.81
C LEU A 161 -6.11 4.69 6.29
N GLU A 162 -6.26 4.72 4.97
CA GLU A 162 -7.52 4.76 4.28
C GLU A 162 -7.68 3.58 3.32
N ALA A 163 -8.92 3.15 3.12
CA ALA A 163 -9.27 2.15 2.12
C ALA A 163 -10.61 2.49 1.45
N GLY A 164 -10.77 2.06 0.22
CA GLY A 164 -12.04 2.15 -0.51
C GLY A 164 -12.49 0.78 -0.95
N THR A 165 -13.80 0.53 -0.90
CA THR A 165 -14.42 -0.68 -1.46
C THR A 165 -15.62 -0.31 -2.32
N LEU A 166 -15.91 -1.08 -3.35
CA LEU A 166 -17.21 -1.02 -4.01
C LEU A 166 -18.33 -1.26 -2.99
N LEU A 167 -19.52 -0.71 -3.24
CA LEU A 167 -20.65 -0.81 -2.32
C LEU A 167 -21.10 -2.26 -2.10
N ASP A 168 -20.90 -3.13 -3.07
CA ASP A 168 -21.26 -4.55 -3.08
C ASP A 168 -20.10 -5.49 -2.68
N ASN A 169 -18.88 -4.98 -2.50
CA ASN A 169 -17.72 -5.79 -2.10
C ASN A 169 -17.72 -6.09 -0.58
N THR A 170 -18.73 -6.85 -0.13
CA THR A 170 -18.89 -7.20 1.29
C THR A 170 -17.72 -8.00 1.85
N ALA A 171 -17.00 -8.74 1.01
CA ALA A 171 -15.82 -9.49 1.44
C ALA A 171 -14.70 -8.54 1.91
N SER A 172 -14.33 -7.54 1.11
CA SER A 172 -13.33 -6.54 1.50
C SER A 172 -13.79 -5.69 2.68
N GLN A 173 -15.08 -5.29 2.74
CA GLN A 173 -15.65 -4.56 3.87
C GLN A 173 -15.47 -5.31 5.19
N ARG A 174 -15.73 -6.62 5.21
CA ARG A 174 -15.53 -7.47 6.41
C ARG A 174 -14.07 -7.56 6.83
N VAL A 175 -13.15 -7.63 5.87
CA VAL A 175 -11.70 -7.64 6.16
C VAL A 175 -11.29 -6.33 6.82
N LEU A 176 -11.70 -5.19 6.26
CA LEU A 176 -11.39 -3.87 6.81
C LEU A 176 -11.97 -3.68 8.23
N LEU A 177 -13.26 -4.00 8.44
CA LEU A 177 -13.91 -3.87 9.73
C LEU A 177 -13.22 -4.75 10.81
N ARG A 178 -12.84 -5.99 10.47
CA ARG A 178 -12.11 -6.87 11.39
C ARG A 178 -10.69 -6.38 11.70
N ALA A 179 -10.08 -5.63 10.79
CA ALA A 179 -8.79 -4.99 11.00
C ALA A 179 -8.88 -3.66 11.77
N GLY A 180 -10.09 -3.27 12.23
CA GLY A 180 -10.31 -2.08 13.03
C GLY A 180 -10.61 -0.81 12.22
N PHE A 181 -10.72 -0.91 10.90
CA PHE A 181 -11.15 0.24 10.09
C PHE A 181 -12.61 0.58 10.37
N THR A 182 -12.92 1.88 10.34
CA THR A 182 -14.28 2.40 10.47
C THR A 182 -14.71 3.02 9.15
N TRP A 183 -15.97 2.76 8.75
CA TRP A 183 -16.58 3.46 7.63
C TRP A 183 -16.85 4.92 8.02
N TYR A 184 -16.52 5.87 7.13
CA TYR A 184 -16.72 7.28 7.40
C TYR A 184 -17.52 8.02 6.30
N GLY A 185 -17.85 7.33 5.22
CA GLY A 185 -18.67 7.93 4.17
C GLY A 185 -18.65 7.15 2.87
N THR A 186 -19.42 7.63 1.91
CA THR A 186 -19.46 7.12 0.54
C THR A 186 -19.00 8.22 -0.41
N ALA A 187 -18.06 7.90 -1.27
CA ALA A 187 -17.60 8.78 -2.34
C ALA A 187 -18.29 8.36 -3.65
N PRO A 188 -19.18 9.18 -4.20
CA PRO A 188 -19.81 8.92 -5.50
C PRO A 188 -18.78 9.04 -6.62
N ASP A 189 -18.96 8.26 -7.68
CA ASP A 189 -18.11 8.26 -8.90
C ASP A 189 -16.60 8.30 -8.62
N TYR A 190 -16.15 7.52 -7.62
CA TYR A 190 -14.81 7.66 -7.02
C TYR A 190 -13.69 7.07 -7.87
N LEU A 191 -13.89 5.85 -8.38
CA LEU A 191 -12.89 5.15 -9.20
C LEU A 191 -13.54 4.53 -10.44
N HIS A 192 -12.75 4.51 -11.52
CA HIS A 192 -13.17 3.88 -12.77
C HIS A 192 -12.88 2.37 -12.72
N ILE A 193 -13.88 1.58 -12.29
CA ILE A 193 -13.78 0.12 -12.08
C ILE A 193 -14.67 -0.60 -13.09
N ALA A 194 -14.16 -1.70 -13.65
CA ALA A 194 -14.86 -2.53 -14.63
C ALA A 194 -15.44 -1.74 -15.83
N GLY A 195 -14.89 -0.57 -16.12
CA GLY A 195 -15.30 0.26 -17.27
C GLY A 195 -16.36 1.32 -16.96
N ALA A 196 -16.64 1.60 -15.69
CA ALA A 196 -17.54 2.67 -15.25
C ALA A 196 -16.99 3.38 -14.01
N TRP A 197 -17.36 4.65 -13.84
CA TRP A 197 -17.18 5.34 -12.56
C TRP A 197 -18.09 4.69 -11.52
N ARG A 198 -17.53 4.34 -10.37
CA ARG A 198 -18.24 3.57 -9.34
C ARG A 198 -18.09 4.22 -7.97
N ASP A 199 -19.18 4.24 -7.24
CA ASP A 199 -19.21 4.67 -5.86
C ASP A 199 -18.41 3.74 -4.97
N HIS A 200 -17.76 4.31 -3.95
CA HIS A 200 -16.99 3.55 -2.98
C HIS A 200 -17.35 3.91 -1.56
N HIS A 201 -17.53 2.91 -0.71
CA HIS A 201 -17.46 3.10 0.73
C HIS A 201 -16.02 3.40 1.13
N ARG A 202 -15.85 4.47 1.92
CA ARG A 202 -14.55 4.92 2.41
C ARG A 202 -14.36 4.50 3.86
N TYR A 203 -13.25 3.87 4.12
CA TYR A 203 -12.86 3.38 5.43
C TYR A 203 -11.57 4.03 5.88
N GLN A 204 -11.42 4.22 7.20
CA GLN A 204 -10.21 4.75 7.82
C GLN A 204 -9.84 3.93 9.04
N LEU A 205 -8.54 3.91 9.36
CA LEU A 205 -7.98 3.43 10.61
C LEU A 205 -7.03 4.49 11.17
N ILE A 206 -7.30 4.98 12.37
CA ILE A 206 -6.37 5.86 13.09
C ILE A 206 -5.37 4.98 13.84
N LEU A 207 -4.08 5.20 13.58
CA LEU A 207 -2.99 4.36 14.08
C LEU A 207 -2.45 4.81 15.44
N GLY A 208 -2.74 6.03 15.84
CA GLY A 208 -2.30 6.64 17.10
C GLY A 208 -1.97 8.11 16.94
N GLU A 209 -1.57 8.74 18.04
CA GLU A 209 -1.06 10.09 18.01
C GLU A 209 0.41 10.07 17.56
N VAL A 210 0.68 10.74 16.46
CA VAL A 210 2.02 10.91 15.90
C VAL A 210 2.22 12.39 15.62
N GLU A 211 3.28 12.97 16.20
CA GLU A 211 3.64 14.34 15.90
C GLU A 211 4.23 14.44 14.48
N PRO A 212 3.66 15.30 13.62
CA PRO A 212 4.22 15.55 12.30
C PRO A 212 5.64 16.11 12.44
N ARG A 213 6.61 15.47 11.80
CA ARG A 213 7.95 16.05 11.70
C ARG A 213 7.89 17.29 10.80
N PRO A 214 8.58 18.38 11.20
CA PRO A 214 8.60 19.62 10.43
C PRO A 214 9.25 19.46 9.04
#